data_a8a78a1136bf038136ed2ec13a3f1567
#
_entry.id   a8a78a1136bf038136ed2ec13a3f1567
#
_cell.length_a   1.000
_cell.length_b   1.000
_cell.length_c   1.000
_cell.angle_alpha   90.00
_cell.angle_beta   90.00
_cell.angle_gamma   90.00
#
_symmetry.space_group_name_H-M   'P 1'
#
loop_
_entity.id
_entity.type
_entity.pdbx_description
1 polymer ?
#
loop_
_entity_poly.entity_id
_entity_poly.type
_entity_poly.pdbx_seq_one_letter_code
_entity_poly.pdbx_strand_id
1 'polypeptide(L)'
;MKKMKYMLCALPLVLLMGCGNTADTMEVSIEDGQVTTVLSVENNSTVGDILDEAELKLSAEDEVTPAVTESVTEAGSVIVISRKNNVTITEDGGNVHTVSVQGGTVADALEKEGITLGEYDEINHDTNAYLTDGMNIDIVHRIEVNLVVDGESAKVVTSAKTVGDLLTEQDITVGEKDRLSKTKDSILLDNDKLVIERVDVKKVTETEAIAYEIETEYSDEMYEGESSTRQEGVDGEKTLTYDVTYVDGKESTRKLVSERVTKDPVNEIIVQGTKQQTVEKPSGDSGRTVVSREKNYDCDGSGHGWYTITYSDGSVEYEDF
;
A
#
# COMPACT_ATOMS: atom_id res chain seq x y z
N MET A 1 5.04 -14.68 21.11
CA MET A 1 6.14 -15.25 21.94
C MET A 1 5.66 -16.56 22.59
N LYS A 2 5.79 -17.68 21.89
CA LYS A 2 5.56 -19.03 22.46
C LYS A 2 6.93 -19.60 22.79
N LYS A 3 7.22 -19.72 24.09
CA LYS A 3 8.42 -20.37 24.58
C LYS A 3 8.36 -21.84 24.21
N MET A 4 9.18 -22.25 23.24
CA MET A 4 9.42 -23.64 22.92
C MET A 4 10.22 -24.24 24.10
N LYS A 5 9.61 -25.16 24.83
CA LYS A 5 10.28 -25.98 25.84
C LYS A 5 11.14 -26.99 25.10
N TYR A 6 12.44 -26.81 25.21
CA TYR A 6 13.38 -27.87 24.83
C TYR A 6 13.13 -29.07 25.74
N MET A 7 12.58 -30.13 25.17
CA MET A 7 12.48 -31.41 25.84
C MET A 7 13.84 -32.09 25.67
N LEU A 8 14.65 -31.99 26.71
CA LEU A 8 15.91 -32.71 26.82
C LEU A 8 15.53 -34.22 26.83
N CYS A 9 15.69 -34.88 25.69
CA CYS A 9 15.55 -36.33 25.61
C CYS A 9 16.78 -36.91 26.29
N ALA A 10 16.58 -37.39 27.52
CA ALA A 10 17.61 -38.15 28.24
C ALA A 10 17.84 -39.43 27.46
N LEU A 11 19.04 -39.61 26.92
CA LEU A 11 19.52 -40.87 26.38
C LEU A 11 19.30 -41.97 27.39
N PRO A 12 18.74 -43.12 27.04
CA PRO A 12 18.83 -44.28 27.87
C PRO A 12 20.26 -44.83 27.77
N LEU A 13 21.04 -44.60 28.80
CA LEU A 13 22.29 -45.29 28.99
C LEU A 13 21.96 -46.76 29.30
N VAL A 14 22.04 -47.61 28.30
CA VAL A 14 21.90 -49.08 28.52
C VAL A 14 23.26 -49.63 28.94
N LEU A 15 23.45 -49.77 30.25
CA LEU A 15 24.56 -50.52 30.80
C LEU A 15 24.20 -52.01 30.75
N LEU A 16 24.74 -52.75 29.79
CA LEU A 16 24.74 -54.20 29.78
C LEU A 16 25.87 -54.70 30.66
N MET A 17 25.59 -55.01 31.94
CA MET A 17 26.53 -55.69 32.79
C MET A 17 26.53 -57.18 32.46
N GLY A 18 27.49 -57.62 31.67
CA GLY A 18 27.85 -59.01 31.54
C GLY A 18 28.64 -59.48 32.77
N CYS A 19 28.14 -60.49 33.50
CA CYS A 19 28.80 -61.08 34.65
C CYS A 19 29.59 -62.29 34.20
N GLY A 20 30.94 -62.25 34.28
CA GLY A 20 31.74 -63.46 34.25
C GLY A 20 33.11 -63.33 33.59
N ASN A 21 34.12 -63.50 34.43
CA ASN A 21 35.52 -63.70 34.17
C ASN A 21 36.40 -62.44 34.05
N THR A 22 37.56 -62.44 34.77
CA THR A 22 38.55 -61.35 34.72
C THR A 22 39.30 -61.32 33.40
N ALA A 23 38.61 -61.16 32.31
CA ALA A 23 39.16 -60.68 31.03
C ALA A 23 39.48 -59.19 31.19
N ASP A 24 40.64 -58.79 30.67
CA ASP A 24 41.04 -57.40 30.63
C ASP A 24 40.12 -56.63 29.70
N THR A 25 39.02 -56.05 30.23
CA THR A 25 37.99 -55.38 29.47
C THR A 25 38.19 -53.87 29.44
N MET A 26 37.79 -53.21 28.38
CA MET A 26 37.82 -51.77 28.18
C MET A 26 36.49 -51.23 27.74
N GLU A 27 36.22 -49.95 28.04
CA GLU A 27 35.01 -49.25 27.54
C GLU A 27 35.25 -48.69 26.15
N VAL A 28 34.26 -48.88 25.24
CA VAL A 28 34.22 -48.38 23.87
C VAL A 28 32.90 -47.71 23.66
N SER A 29 32.90 -46.61 22.94
CA SER A 29 31.67 -45.90 22.50
C SER A 29 31.41 -46.15 21.04
N ILE A 30 30.16 -46.43 20.68
CA ILE A 30 29.69 -46.52 19.29
C ILE A 30 28.75 -45.34 19.04
N GLU A 31 29.06 -44.57 18.04
CA GLU A 31 28.22 -43.46 17.56
C GLU A 31 27.54 -43.86 16.26
N ASP A 32 26.19 -43.97 16.27
CA ASP A 32 25.36 -44.21 15.13
C ASP A 32 24.31 -43.11 15.01
N GLY A 33 24.62 -42.10 14.26
CA GLY A 33 23.83 -40.85 14.18
C GLY A 33 23.75 -40.16 15.57
N GLN A 34 22.55 -40.04 16.14
CA GLN A 34 22.32 -39.44 17.46
C GLN A 34 22.46 -40.46 18.62
N VAL A 35 22.64 -41.73 18.31
CA VAL A 35 22.69 -42.79 19.31
C VAL A 35 24.14 -43.05 19.67
N THR A 36 24.48 -42.92 20.92
CA THR A 36 25.76 -43.34 21.46
C THR A 36 25.54 -44.53 22.39
N THR A 37 26.16 -45.65 22.03
CA THR A 37 26.14 -46.87 22.84
C THR A 37 27.51 -47.09 23.45
N VAL A 38 27.59 -47.32 24.76
CA VAL A 38 28.84 -47.63 25.47
C VAL A 38 28.83 -49.09 25.89
N LEU A 39 29.89 -49.82 25.50
CA LEU A 39 30.08 -51.22 25.81
C LEU A 39 31.38 -51.48 26.53
N SER A 40 31.39 -52.53 27.36
CA SER A 40 32.61 -53.06 27.94
C SER A 40 33.01 -54.32 27.16
N VAL A 41 34.08 -54.21 26.39
CA VAL A 41 34.53 -55.24 25.44
C VAL A 41 35.89 -55.78 25.86
N GLU A 42 36.26 -56.98 25.36
CA GLU A 42 37.56 -57.58 25.57
C GLU A 42 38.67 -56.80 24.82
N ASN A 43 39.84 -56.69 25.41
CA ASN A 43 40.99 -56.09 24.75
C ASN A 43 41.29 -56.76 23.41
N ASN A 44 41.64 -55.99 22.38
CA ASN A 44 41.91 -56.42 21.02
C ASN A 44 40.68 -57.01 20.27
N SER A 45 39.46 -56.84 20.75
CA SER A 45 38.25 -57.13 19.92
C SER A 45 38.28 -56.32 18.65
N THR A 46 37.88 -56.94 17.54
CA THR A 46 37.74 -56.17 16.30
C THR A 46 36.49 -55.26 16.36
N VAL A 47 36.48 -54.20 15.58
CA VAL A 47 35.30 -53.34 15.43
C VAL A 47 34.08 -54.17 15.02
N GLY A 48 34.25 -55.16 14.14
CA GLY A 48 33.20 -56.08 13.72
C GLY A 48 32.61 -56.88 14.88
N ASP A 49 33.47 -57.48 15.74
CA ASP A 49 33.02 -58.23 16.90
C ASP A 49 32.22 -57.34 17.87
N ILE A 50 32.66 -56.09 18.08
CA ILE A 50 32.03 -55.10 18.94
C ILE A 50 30.64 -54.70 18.38
N LEU A 51 30.53 -54.49 17.09
CA LEU A 51 29.25 -54.18 16.46
C LEU A 51 28.26 -55.32 16.51
N ASP A 52 28.77 -56.59 16.36
CA ASP A 52 27.95 -57.80 16.51
C ASP A 52 27.47 -57.96 17.96
N GLU A 53 28.32 -57.69 18.96
CA GLU A 53 27.92 -57.70 20.38
C GLU A 53 26.88 -56.61 20.69
N ALA A 54 26.98 -55.44 20.03
CA ALA A 54 26.01 -54.37 20.13
C ALA A 54 24.69 -54.67 19.34
N GLU A 55 24.59 -55.76 18.65
CA GLU A 55 23.48 -56.14 17.74
C GLU A 55 23.25 -55.11 16.61
N LEU A 56 24.28 -54.34 16.25
CA LEU A 56 24.25 -53.32 15.23
C LEU A 56 24.56 -53.92 13.86
N LYS A 57 23.54 -53.90 12.96
CA LYS A 57 23.70 -54.41 11.60
C LYS A 57 24.11 -53.30 10.66
N LEU A 58 25.13 -53.58 9.86
CA LEU A 58 25.57 -52.69 8.78
C LEU A 58 25.00 -53.13 7.46
N SER A 59 24.64 -52.17 6.61
CA SER A 59 24.43 -52.40 5.17
C SER A 59 25.80 -52.46 4.46
N ALA A 60 25.82 -52.95 3.22
CA ALA A 60 27.05 -53.01 2.42
C ALA A 60 27.56 -51.60 2.02
N GLU A 61 26.74 -50.57 2.19
CA GLU A 61 27.01 -49.18 1.79
C GLU A 61 27.31 -48.28 2.99
N ASP A 62 27.21 -48.81 4.24
CA ASP A 62 27.55 -48.09 5.44
C ASP A 62 29.09 -48.05 5.63
N GLU A 63 29.58 -46.92 6.12
CA GLU A 63 31.00 -46.77 6.46
C GLU A 63 31.19 -46.79 7.96
N VAL A 64 32.28 -47.42 8.42
CA VAL A 64 32.64 -47.50 9.85
C VAL A 64 34.08 -47.12 10.04
N THR A 65 34.31 -46.27 11.06
CA THR A 65 35.63 -45.83 11.40
C THR A 65 35.85 -46.03 12.91
N PRO A 66 36.90 -46.78 13.35
CA PRO A 66 37.87 -47.52 12.52
C PRO A 66 37.23 -48.65 11.73
N ALA A 67 37.94 -49.21 10.72
CA ALA A 67 37.40 -50.25 9.85
C ALA A 67 37.00 -51.50 10.62
N VAL A 68 36.01 -52.24 10.17
CA VAL A 68 35.41 -53.42 10.85
C VAL A 68 36.45 -54.51 11.19
N THR A 69 37.56 -54.58 10.44
CA THR A 69 38.67 -55.52 10.63
C THR A 69 39.74 -55.02 11.58
N GLU A 70 39.70 -53.76 12.00
CA GLU A 70 40.66 -53.21 12.94
C GLU A 70 40.33 -53.60 14.36
N SER A 71 41.39 -53.84 15.16
CA SER A 71 41.23 -54.12 16.58
C SER A 71 41.28 -52.86 17.39
N VAL A 72 40.37 -52.76 18.35
CA VAL A 72 40.37 -51.67 19.34
C VAL A 72 41.27 -52.02 20.51
N THR A 73 42.24 -51.17 20.79
CA THR A 73 43.28 -51.44 21.80
C THR A 73 43.34 -50.40 22.91
N GLU A 74 42.57 -49.30 22.78
CA GLU A 74 42.59 -48.21 23.75
C GLU A 74 41.21 -48.00 24.37
N ALA A 75 41.18 -47.93 25.70
CA ALA A 75 39.95 -47.56 26.42
C ALA A 75 39.47 -46.17 26.03
N GLY A 76 38.16 -46.01 25.85
CA GLY A 76 37.56 -44.76 25.42
C GLY A 76 37.59 -44.52 23.89
N SER A 77 37.99 -45.56 23.10
CA SER A 77 37.89 -45.50 21.65
C SER A 77 36.43 -45.26 21.19
N VAL A 78 36.28 -44.52 20.10
CA VAL A 78 34.99 -44.23 19.51
C VAL A 78 34.91 -44.88 18.14
N ILE A 79 33.89 -45.69 17.96
CA ILE A 79 33.52 -46.28 16.67
C ILE A 79 32.38 -45.46 16.10
N VAL A 80 32.61 -44.88 14.93
CA VAL A 80 31.61 -44.07 14.25
C VAL A 80 31.02 -44.84 13.08
N ILE A 81 29.68 -44.96 13.03
CA ILE A 81 28.95 -45.55 11.94
C ILE A 81 28.34 -44.42 11.12
N SER A 82 28.72 -44.31 9.84
CA SER A 82 28.16 -43.44 8.85
C SER A 82 27.19 -44.22 7.97
N ARG A 83 25.90 -44.08 8.23
CA ARG A 83 24.84 -44.76 7.43
C ARG A 83 24.71 -44.11 6.08
N LYS A 84 24.54 -44.93 5.03
CA LYS A 84 24.13 -44.38 3.75
C LYS A 84 22.62 -44.18 3.72
N ASN A 85 22.20 -42.91 3.64
CA ASN A 85 20.81 -42.50 3.66
C ASN A 85 20.39 -41.99 2.28
N ASN A 86 19.30 -42.58 1.73
CA ASN A 86 18.64 -42.05 0.54
C ASN A 86 17.46 -41.21 1.01
N VAL A 87 17.52 -39.92 0.78
CA VAL A 87 16.47 -38.98 1.20
C VAL A 87 15.81 -38.34 0.00
N THR A 88 14.55 -37.97 0.16
CA THR A 88 13.77 -37.29 -0.87
C THR A 88 13.59 -35.83 -0.40
N ILE A 89 13.94 -34.85 -1.22
CA ILE A 89 13.71 -33.44 -0.97
C ILE A 89 12.63 -32.97 -1.94
N THR A 90 11.57 -32.36 -1.43
CA THR A 90 10.49 -31.80 -2.22
C THR A 90 10.42 -30.31 -2.00
N GLU A 91 10.54 -29.52 -3.08
CA GLU A 91 10.41 -28.06 -3.04
C GLU A 91 9.06 -27.64 -3.61
N ASP A 92 8.32 -26.81 -2.88
CA ASP A 92 7.02 -26.23 -3.26
C ASP A 92 5.99 -27.29 -3.74
N GLY A 93 6.08 -28.50 -3.23
CA GLY A 93 5.19 -29.61 -3.58
C GLY A 93 5.33 -30.11 -5.01
N GLY A 94 6.36 -29.69 -5.77
CA GLY A 94 6.52 -30.03 -7.19
C GLY A 94 7.90 -30.54 -7.60
N ASN A 95 8.96 -29.88 -7.22
CA ASN A 95 10.32 -30.30 -7.54
C ASN A 95 10.77 -31.40 -6.57
N VAL A 96 11.06 -32.58 -7.08
CA VAL A 96 11.46 -33.72 -6.26
C VAL A 96 12.88 -34.16 -6.61
N HIS A 97 13.76 -34.13 -5.61
CA HIS A 97 15.15 -34.55 -5.68
C HIS A 97 15.34 -35.81 -4.82
N THR A 98 16.12 -36.77 -5.29
CA THR A 98 16.54 -37.90 -4.47
C THR A 98 18.04 -37.88 -4.34
N VAL A 99 18.52 -37.75 -3.11
CA VAL A 99 19.95 -37.66 -2.80
C VAL A 99 20.38 -38.78 -1.86
N SER A 100 21.55 -39.37 -2.12
CA SER A 100 22.21 -40.29 -1.21
C SER A 100 23.31 -39.61 -0.47
N VAL A 101 23.26 -39.60 0.86
CA VAL A 101 24.26 -38.96 1.73
C VAL A 101 24.82 -39.97 2.71
N GLN A 102 26.15 -39.92 2.92
CA GLN A 102 26.83 -40.77 3.87
C GLN A 102 26.83 -40.11 5.26
N GLY A 103 26.05 -40.66 6.18
CA GLY A 103 25.81 -40.00 7.47
C GLY A 103 25.16 -38.62 7.30
N GLY A 104 25.46 -37.70 8.21
CA GLY A 104 25.16 -36.29 8.09
C GLY A 104 23.76 -35.87 8.55
N THR A 105 23.46 -34.63 8.32
CA THR A 105 22.24 -33.92 8.74
C THR A 105 21.40 -33.50 7.53
N VAL A 106 20.22 -32.98 7.79
CA VAL A 106 19.36 -32.35 6.77
C VAL A 106 20.12 -31.24 6.03
N ALA A 107 20.93 -30.43 6.76
CA ALA A 107 21.75 -29.38 6.15
C ALA A 107 22.73 -29.97 5.11
N ASP A 108 23.37 -31.11 5.43
CA ASP A 108 24.32 -31.74 4.50
C ASP A 108 23.62 -32.25 3.22
N ALA A 109 22.37 -32.71 3.33
CA ALA A 109 21.59 -33.12 2.17
C ALA A 109 21.21 -31.91 1.29
N LEU A 110 20.82 -30.78 1.90
CA LEU A 110 20.49 -29.54 1.20
C LEU A 110 21.72 -28.97 0.50
N GLU A 111 22.86 -28.91 1.20
CA GLU A 111 24.14 -28.43 0.64
C GLU A 111 24.56 -29.28 -0.58
N LYS A 112 24.41 -30.60 -0.50
CA LYS A 112 24.76 -31.51 -1.58
C LYS A 112 23.92 -31.27 -2.84
N GLU A 113 22.64 -30.89 -2.69
CA GLU A 113 21.77 -30.54 -3.80
C GLU A 113 21.86 -29.04 -4.18
N GLY A 114 22.66 -28.25 -3.47
CA GLY A 114 22.82 -26.81 -3.72
C GLY A 114 21.59 -26.00 -3.34
N ILE A 115 20.73 -26.52 -2.45
CA ILE A 115 19.52 -25.85 -1.95
C ILE A 115 19.89 -24.97 -0.79
N THR A 116 19.54 -23.67 -0.92
CA THR A 116 19.75 -22.68 0.15
C THR A 116 18.41 -22.19 0.65
N LEU A 117 18.18 -22.28 1.96
CA LEU A 117 16.97 -21.79 2.60
C LEU A 117 17.00 -20.28 2.75
N GLY A 118 15.93 -19.61 2.35
CA GLY A 118 15.68 -18.19 2.62
C GLY A 118 15.23 -17.93 4.05
N GLU A 119 15.17 -16.67 4.43
CA GLU A 119 14.79 -16.24 5.80
C GLU A 119 13.40 -16.71 6.22
N TYR A 120 12.47 -16.79 5.27
CA TYR A 120 11.05 -17.10 5.51
C TYR A 120 10.65 -18.51 5.09
N ASP A 121 11.59 -19.29 4.54
CA ASP A 121 11.29 -20.63 4.07
C ASP A 121 10.87 -21.54 5.23
N GLU A 122 9.92 -22.42 4.95
CA GLU A 122 9.49 -23.46 5.88
C GLU A 122 10.07 -24.80 5.46
N ILE A 123 10.58 -25.52 6.45
CA ILE A 123 11.07 -26.89 6.28
C ILE A 123 10.47 -27.78 7.35
N ASN A 124 10.08 -29.01 7.00
CA ASN A 124 9.42 -29.95 7.91
C ASN A 124 10.35 -30.60 8.95
N HIS A 125 11.67 -30.50 8.77
CA HIS A 125 12.70 -31.01 9.67
C HIS A 125 13.65 -29.91 10.13
N ASP A 126 14.23 -30.08 11.34
CA ASP A 126 15.36 -29.24 11.77
C ASP A 126 16.57 -29.53 10.87
N THR A 127 17.26 -28.49 10.41
CA THR A 127 18.46 -28.62 9.56
C THR A 127 19.60 -29.41 10.22
N ASN A 128 19.65 -29.43 11.56
CA ASN A 128 20.61 -30.21 12.33
C ASN A 128 20.13 -31.64 12.63
N ALA A 129 18.91 -32.00 12.22
CA ALA A 129 18.43 -33.37 12.39
C ALA A 129 19.26 -34.34 11.55
N TYR A 130 19.67 -35.47 12.16
CA TYR A 130 20.38 -36.50 11.43
C TYR A 130 19.48 -37.16 10.38
N LEU A 131 20.07 -37.48 9.26
CA LEU A 131 19.39 -38.18 8.18
C LEU A 131 19.04 -39.59 8.58
N THR A 132 17.91 -40.09 8.07
CA THR A 132 17.52 -41.49 8.12
C THR A 132 17.14 -41.96 6.72
N ASP A 133 17.41 -43.22 6.42
CA ASP A 133 17.07 -43.73 5.10
C ASP A 133 15.57 -43.64 4.82
N GLY A 134 15.20 -43.11 3.65
CA GLY A 134 13.82 -42.84 3.26
C GLY A 134 13.21 -41.58 3.84
N MET A 135 13.99 -40.69 4.51
CA MET A 135 13.49 -39.41 5.03
C MET A 135 12.95 -38.55 3.89
N ASN A 136 11.79 -37.91 4.13
CA ASN A 136 11.23 -36.89 3.23
C ASN A 136 11.42 -35.50 3.84
N ILE A 137 12.13 -34.66 3.12
CA ILE A 137 12.40 -33.25 3.48
C ILE A 137 11.51 -32.39 2.57
N ASP A 138 10.51 -31.72 3.14
CA ASP A 138 9.60 -30.83 2.41
C ASP A 138 9.96 -29.37 2.72
N ILE A 139 10.19 -28.62 1.66
CA ILE A 139 10.55 -27.20 1.69
C ILE A 139 9.45 -26.40 1.01
N VAL A 140 8.99 -25.34 1.67
CA VAL A 140 8.09 -24.33 1.09
C VAL A 140 8.84 -23.00 1.06
N HIS A 141 9.19 -22.56 -0.14
CA HIS A 141 9.84 -21.26 -0.32
C HIS A 141 8.85 -20.13 -0.12
N ARG A 142 9.26 -19.13 0.66
CA ARG A 142 8.47 -17.93 0.97
C ARG A 142 9.25 -16.67 0.71
N ILE A 143 8.53 -15.64 0.32
CA ILE A 143 9.05 -14.30 0.07
C ILE A 143 8.29 -13.25 0.88
N GLU A 144 8.92 -12.12 1.18
CA GLU A 144 8.27 -10.95 1.75
C GLU A 144 7.84 -10.02 0.60
N VAL A 145 6.57 -9.60 0.60
CA VAL A 145 6.00 -8.66 -0.38
C VAL A 145 5.45 -7.46 0.35
N ASN A 146 5.75 -6.25 -0.14
CA ASN A 146 5.14 -5.00 0.32
C ASN A 146 3.80 -4.80 -0.39
N LEU A 147 2.71 -5.12 0.27
CA LEU A 147 1.35 -4.95 -0.23
C LEU A 147 0.81 -3.59 0.19
N VAL A 148 0.36 -2.79 -0.79
CA VAL A 148 -0.32 -1.51 -0.57
C VAL A 148 -1.73 -1.64 -1.11
N VAL A 149 -2.72 -1.51 -0.23
CA VAL A 149 -4.15 -1.59 -0.57
C VAL A 149 -4.93 -0.59 0.27
N ASP A 150 -5.91 0.09 -0.35
CA ASP A 150 -6.74 1.11 0.30
C ASP A 150 -5.92 2.24 0.95
N GLY A 151 -4.72 2.51 0.42
CA GLY A 151 -3.77 3.50 0.92
C GLY A 151 -2.94 3.06 2.13
N GLU A 152 -3.13 1.84 2.62
CA GLU A 152 -2.35 1.24 3.71
C GLU A 152 -1.27 0.30 3.16
N SER A 153 -0.13 0.23 3.85
CA SER A 153 0.99 -0.62 3.46
C SER A 153 1.26 -1.67 4.53
N ALA A 154 1.36 -2.94 4.11
CA ALA A 154 1.70 -4.07 4.97
C ALA A 154 2.78 -4.93 4.32
N LYS A 155 3.65 -5.52 5.14
CA LYS A 155 4.57 -6.57 4.73
C LYS A 155 3.89 -7.92 4.89
N VAL A 156 3.85 -8.70 3.83
CA VAL A 156 3.20 -10.00 3.78
C VAL A 156 4.24 -11.06 3.40
N VAL A 157 4.39 -12.08 4.22
CA VAL A 157 5.18 -13.27 3.90
C VAL A 157 4.26 -14.30 3.26
N THR A 158 4.59 -14.73 2.06
CA THR A 158 3.73 -15.58 1.23
C THR A 158 4.53 -16.63 0.47
N SER A 159 3.89 -17.77 0.16
CA SER A 159 4.38 -18.77 -0.80
C SER A 159 3.76 -18.58 -2.19
N ALA A 160 2.92 -17.56 -2.38
CA ALA A 160 2.30 -17.27 -3.67
C ALA A 160 3.35 -16.98 -4.74
N LYS A 161 3.19 -17.59 -5.91
CA LYS A 161 4.13 -17.42 -7.03
C LYS A 161 3.74 -16.26 -7.94
N THR A 162 2.46 -15.92 -7.98
CA THR A 162 1.93 -14.83 -8.82
C THR A 162 1.15 -13.81 -7.99
N VAL A 163 0.96 -12.62 -8.56
CA VAL A 163 0.09 -11.60 -7.98
C VAL A 163 -1.33 -12.14 -7.74
N GLY A 164 -1.87 -12.91 -8.68
CA GLY A 164 -3.21 -13.51 -8.56
C GLY A 164 -3.33 -14.48 -7.38
N ASP A 165 -2.30 -15.30 -7.16
CA ASP A 165 -2.23 -16.22 -6.03
C ASP A 165 -2.19 -15.46 -4.70
N LEU A 166 -1.35 -14.41 -4.61
CA LEU A 166 -1.26 -13.55 -3.43
C LEU A 166 -2.60 -12.87 -3.10
N LEU A 167 -3.27 -12.31 -4.12
CA LEU A 167 -4.59 -11.70 -3.94
C LEU A 167 -5.62 -12.68 -3.41
N THR A 168 -5.56 -13.94 -3.87
CA THR A 168 -6.43 -15.01 -3.43
C THR A 168 -6.11 -15.44 -1.99
N GLU A 169 -4.83 -15.59 -1.67
CA GLU A 169 -4.35 -15.93 -0.32
C GLU A 169 -4.77 -14.88 0.72
N GLN A 170 -4.76 -13.58 0.34
CA GLN A 170 -5.11 -12.46 1.20
C GLN A 170 -6.59 -12.08 1.15
N ASP A 171 -7.44 -12.86 0.47
CA ASP A 171 -8.87 -12.58 0.28
C ASP A 171 -9.15 -11.19 -0.35
N ILE A 172 -8.24 -10.69 -1.19
CA ILE A 172 -8.35 -9.38 -1.82
C ILE A 172 -9.08 -9.48 -3.16
N THR A 173 -10.26 -8.91 -3.22
CA THR A 173 -11.01 -8.77 -4.47
C THR A 173 -10.60 -7.49 -5.18
N VAL A 174 -10.31 -7.56 -6.47
CA VAL A 174 -9.98 -6.43 -7.34
C VAL A 174 -11.17 -6.16 -8.26
N GLY A 175 -11.75 -4.96 -8.17
CA GLY A 175 -12.85 -4.50 -9.01
C GLY A 175 -12.41 -4.17 -10.44
N GLU A 176 -13.39 -4.06 -11.36
CA GLU A 176 -13.11 -3.80 -12.79
C GLU A 176 -12.39 -2.46 -13.05
N LYS A 177 -12.56 -1.48 -12.18
CA LYS A 177 -11.96 -0.16 -12.30
C LYS A 177 -10.67 0.00 -11.51
N ASP A 178 -10.42 -0.92 -10.59
CA ASP A 178 -9.22 -0.88 -9.75
C ASP A 178 -7.96 -1.03 -10.61
N ARG A 179 -6.87 -0.45 -10.13
CA ARG A 179 -5.59 -0.49 -10.83
C ARG A 179 -4.59 -1.27 -10.01
N LEU A 180 -3.93 -2.22 -10.68
CA LEU A 180 -2.81 -2.97 -10.13
C LEU A 180 -1.51 -2.43 -10.69
N SER A 181 -0.48 -2.31 -9.86
CA SER A 181 0.88 -1.96 -10.31
C SER A 181 1.55 -3.07 -11.13
N LYS A 182 1.08 -4.32 -10.98
CA LYS A 182 1.50 -5.50 -11.74
C LYS A 182 0.27 -6.28 -12.18
N THR A 183 0.34 -7.02 -13.28
CA THR A 183 -0.78 -7.89 -13.72
C THR A 183 -0.93 -9.09 -12.79
N LYS A 184 -2.11 -9.73 -12.78
CA LYS A 184 -2.35 -10.91 -11.95
C LYS A 184 -1.42 -12.08 -12.25
N ASP A 185 -0.99 -12.22 -13.52
CA ASP A 185 -0.09 -13.28 -13.97
C ASP A 185 1.41 -12.96 -13.73
N SER A 186 1.71 -11.77 -13.20
CA SER A 186 3.09 -11.39 -12.91
C SER A 186 3.65 -12.25 -11.78
N ILE A 187 4.87 -12.75 -11.99
CA ILE A 187 5.62 -13.48 -10.96
C ILE A 187 6.00 -12.51 -9.85
N LEU A 188 5.85 -12.94 -8.61
CA LEU A 188 6.30 -12.22 -7.42
C LEU A 188 7.75 -12.56 -7.11
N LEU A 189 8.50 -11.56 -6.72
CA LEU A 189 9.87 -11.66 -6.25
C LEU A 189 9.96 -11.16 -4.82
N ASP A 190 10.99 -11.61 -4.11
CA ASP A 190 11.26 -11.13 -2.75
C ASP A 190 11.45 -9.61 -2.73
N ASN A 191 10.85 -8.96 -1.71
CA ASN A 191 10.79 -7.50 -1.57
C ASN A 191 10.02 -6.74 -2.67
N ASP A 192 9.23 -7.43 -3.49
CA ASP A 192 8.34 -6.78 -4.44
C ASP A 192 7.34 -5.84 -3.76
N LYS A 193 7.00 -4.75 -4.46
CA LYS A 193 5.92 -3.86 -4.05
C LYS A 193 4.73 -4.04 -4.98
N LEU A 194 3.60 -4.48 -4.43
CA LEU A 194 2.32 -4.55 -5.12
C LEU A 194 1.41 -3.44 -4.59
N VAL A 195 0.93 -2.57 -5.50
CA VAL A 195 -0.01 -1.49 -5.18
C VAL A 195 -1.34 -1.78 -5.86
N ILE A 196 -2.41 -1.66 -5.09
CA ILE A 196 -3.79 -1.77 -5.53
C ILE A 196 -4.47 -0.44 -5.25
N GLU A 197 -4.76 0.31 -6.30
CA GLU A 197 -5.53 1.56 -6.20
C GLU A 197 -7.02 1.25 -6.39
N ARG A 198 -7.84 1.57 -5.41
CA ARG A 198 -9.30 1.44 -5.49
C ARG A 198 -9.88 2.60 -6.28
N VAL A 199 -10.56 2.31 -7.38
CA VAL A 199 -11.14 3.34 -8.25
C VAL A 199 -12.66 3.27 -8.23
N ASP A 200 -13.29 4.37 -7.74
CA ASP A 200 -14.74 4.53 -7.74
C ASP A 200 -15.13 5.78 -8.52
N VAL A 201 -16.23 5.72 -9.25
CA VAL A 201 -16.78 6.86 -10.01
C VAL A 201 -18.20 7.13 -9.55
N LYS A 202 -18.41 8.31 -8.98
CA LYS A 202 -19.71 8.76 -8.47
C LYS A 202 -20.23 9.96 -9.23
N LYS A 203 -21.56 10.03 -9.41
CA LYS A 203 -22.23 11.23 -9.88
C LYS A 203 -22.47 12.18 -8.72
N VAL A 204 -21.93 13.38 -8.83
CA VAL A 204 -22.13 14.47 -7.86
C VAL A 204 -22.87 15.59 -8.55
N THR A 205 -23.91 16.12 -7.89
CA THR A 205 -24.68 17.27 -8.38
C THR A 205 -24.43 18.48 -7.50
N GLU A 206 -24.22 19.62 -8.15
CA GLU A 206 -24.05 20.92 -7.48
C GLU A 206 -25.03 21.92 -8.08
N THR A 207 -25.53 22.85 -7.25
CA THR A 207 -26.39 23.93 -7.70
C THR A 207 -25.58 25.22 -7.74
N GLU A 208 -25.66 25.94 -8.84
CA GLU A 208 -25.00 27.21 -9.05
C GLU A 208 -26.05 28.27 -9.40
N ALA A 209 -25.91 29.48 -8.87
CA ALA A 209 -26.75 30.59 -9.18
C ALA A 209 -26.44 31.15 -10.59
N ILE A 210 -27.44 31.57 -11.31
CA ILE A 210 -27.35 32.33 -12.56
C ILE A 210 -27.70 33.77 -12.20
N ALA A 211 -26.74 34.66 -12.29
CA ALA A 211 -26.98 36.07 -11.98
C ALA A 211 -28.01 36.66 -12.97
N TYR A 212 -28.91 37.48 -12.45
CA TYR A 212 -29.83 38.27 -13.30
C TYR A 212 -29.08 39.40 -14.00
N GLU A 213 -29.62 39.91 -15.10
CA GLU A 213 -29.15 41.10 -15.80
C GLU A 213 -29.97 42.32 -15.41
N ILE A 214 -29.38 43.53 -15.54
CA ILE A 214 -30.05 44.79 -15.28
C ILE A 214 -30.44 45.39 -16.64
N GLU A 215 -31.73 45.60 -16.86
CA GLU A 215 -32.27 46.24 -18.02
C GLU A 215 -32.71 47.67 -17.68
N THR A 216 -32.37 48.63 -18.53
CA THR A 216 -32.78 50.02 -18.32
C THR A 216 -33.85 50.39 -19.35
N GLU A 217 -35.01 50.82 -18.87
CA GLU A 217 -36.06 51.45 -19.65
C GLU A 217 -36.08 52.95 -19.44
N TYR A 218 -36.54 53.68 -20.42
CA TYR A 218 -36.63 55.16 -20.36
C TYR A 218 -38.09 55.61 -20.33
N SER A 219 -38.39 56.62 -19.46
CA SER A 219 -39.74 57.21 -19.31
C SER A 219 -39.71 58.72 -19.38
N ASP A 220 -40.59 59.29 -20.16
CA ASP A 220 -40.84 60.71 -20.26
C ASP A 220 -41.81 61.26 -19.20
N GLU A 221 -42.31 60.36 -18.33
CA GLU A 221 -43.14 60.71 -17.17
C GLU A 221 -42.29 61.14 -15.99
N MET A 222 -41.04 60.66 -15.88
CA MET A 222 -40.07 60.96 -14.82
C MET A 222 -39.05 62.01 -15.29
N TYR A 223 -38.58 62.83 -14.38
CA TYR A 223 -37.56 63.83 -14.72
C TYR A 223 -36.18 63.20 -14.95
N GLU A 224 -35.39 63.84 -15.79
CA GLU A 224 -34.00 63.46 -16.04
C GLU A 224 -33.24 63.47 -14.71
N GLY A 225 -32.51 62.34 -14.39
CA GLY A 225 -31.80 62.09 -13.11
C GLY A 225 -32.63 61.34 -12.08
N GLU A 226 -33.94 61.12 -12.29
CA GLU A 226 -34.76 60.24 -11.46
C GLU A 226 -34.68 58.82 -11.99
N SER A 227 -34.67 57.83 -11.08
CA SER A 227 -34.80 56.41 -11.46
C SER A 227 -35.69 55.67 -10.46
N SER A 228 -36.32 54.62 -10.93
CA SER A 228 -37.20 53.79 -10.11
C SER A 228 -37.06 52.33 -10.58
N THR A 229 -36.96 51.39 -9.64
CA THR A 229 -36.97 49.95 -9.94
C THR A 229 -38.41 49.53 -10.19
N ARG A 230 -38.69 49.11 -11.42
CA ARG A 230 -40.00 48.56 -11.82
C ARG A 230 -40.13 47.08 -11.45
N GLN A 231 -39.06 46.33 -11.60
CA GLN A 231 -38.97 44.92 -11.31
C GLN A 231 -37.64 44.61 -10.62
N GLU A 232 -37.72 43.95 -9.45
CA GLU A 232 -36.53 43.46 -8.74
C GLU A 232 -35.95 42.29 -9.49
N GLY A 233 -34.63 42.22 -9.57
CA GLY A 233 -33.87 41.07 -10.09
C GLY A 233 -33.94 39.86 -9.16
N VAL A 234 -34.05 38.70 -9.75
CA VAL A 234 -33.97 37.43 -8.99
C VAL A 234 -33.06 36.47 -9.72
N ASP A 235 -32.04 35.99 -9.01
CA ASP A 235 -31.12 34.98 -9.55
C ASP A 235 -31.85 33.70 -9.97
N GLY A 236 -31.43 33.15 -11.07
CA GLY A 236 -31.78 31.82 -11.53
C GLY A 236 -30.93 30.75 -10.85
N GLU A 237 -31.20 29.51 -11.19
CA GLU A 237 -30.44 28.36 -10.70
C GLU A 237 -30.15 27.39 -11.83
N LYS A 238 -28.95 26.81 -11.82
CA LYS A 238 -28.58 25.68 -12.68
C LYS A 238 -28.01 24.55 -11.85
N THR A 239 -28.30 23.33 -12.29
CA THR A 239 -27.71 22.11 -11.71
C THR A 239 -26.60 21.62 -12.63
N LEU A 240 -25.42 21.45 -12.05
CA LEU A 240 -24.26 20.86 -12.68
C LEU A 240 -24.13 19.42 -12.18
N THR A 241 -23.96 18.46 -13.10
CA THR A 241 -23.71 17.06 -12.75
C THR A 241 -22.31 16.68 -13.19
N TYR A 242 -21.55 16.14 -12.27
CA TYR A 242 -20.17 15.72 -12.48
C TYR A 242 -20.04 14.21 -12.33
N ASP A 243 -19.20 13.57 -13.16
CA ASP A 243 -18.59 12.28 -12.86
C ASP A 243 -17.30 12.55 -12.08
N VAL A 244 -17.28 12.17 -10.82
CA VAL A 244 -16.14 12.34 -9.92
C VAL A 244 -15.48 10.99 -9.70
N THR A 245 -14.20 10.90 -10.08
CA THR A 245 -13.39 9.70 -9.87
C THR A 245 -12.64 9.83 -8.55
N TYR A 246 -12.80 8.83 -7.70
CA TYR A 246 -12.07 8.69 -6.44
C TYR A 246 -11.03 7.59 -6.60
N VAL A 247 -9.83 7.83 -6.09
CA VAL A 247 -8.76 6.85 -5.96
C VAL A 247 -8.41 6.72 -4.48
N ASP A 248 -8.51 5.52 -3.94
CA ASP A 248 -8.36 5.24 -2.51
C ASP A 248 -9.18 6.20 -1.62
N GLY A 249 -10.43 6.44 -2.04
CA GLY A 249 -11.37 7.31 -1.33
C GLY A 249 -11.12 8.82 -1.47
N LYS A 250 -10.08 9.26 -2.18
CA LYS A 250 -9.75 10.67 -2.42
C LYS A 250 -10.19 11.07 -3.83
N GLU A 251 -10.80 12.26 -3.95
CA GLU A 251 -11.14 12.80 -5.27
C GLU A 251 -9.86 13.02 -6.10
N SER A 252 -9.82 12.39 -7.27
CA SER A 252 -8.70 12.46 -8.20
C SER A 252 -9.03 13.33 -9.42
N THR A 253 -10.21 13.12 -10.03
CA THR A 253 -10.65 13.90 -11.19
C THR A 253 -12.14 14.16 -11.12
N ARG A 254 -12.55 15.31 -11.67
CA ARG A 254 -13.95 15.73 -11.77
C ARG A 254 -14.22 16.14 -13.21
N LYS A 255 -15.24 15.58 -13.83
CA LYS A 255 -15.66 15.87 -15.21
C LYS A 255 -17.12 16.28 -15.24
N LEU A 256 -17.41 17.48 -15.73
CA LEU A 256 -18.79 17.93 -15.99
C LEU A 256 -19.41 17.05 -17.09
N VAL A 257 -20.55 16.43 -16.82
CA VAL A 257 -21.28 15.57 -17.76
C VAL A 257 -22.61 16.18 -18.20
N SER A 258 -23.23 17.02 -17.38
CA SER A 258 -24.43 17.78 -17.79
C SER A 258 -24.59 19.05 -16.97
N GLU A 259 -25.19 20.04 -17.62
CA GLU A 259 -25.65 21.30 -17.05
C GLU A 259 -27.13 21.46 -17.41
N ARG A 260 -27.94 21.83 -16.43
CA ARG A 260 -29.39 22.06 -16.64
C ARG A 260 -29.83 23.25 -15.83
N VAL A 261 -30.40 24.24 -16.50
CA VAL A 261 -31.12 25.35 -15.85
C VAL A 261 -32.38 24.80 -15.20
N THR A 262 -32.53 25.01 -13.91
CA THR A 262 -33.67 24.59 -13.08
C THR A 262 -34.61 25.74 -12.79
N LYS A 263 -34.09 26.97 -12.79
CA LYS A 263 -34.85 28.20 -12.64
C LYS A 263 -34.19 29.29 -13.49
N ASP A 264 -34.96 29.92 -14.42
CA ASP A 264 -34.48 31.05 -15.18
C ASP A 264 -34.30 32.29 -14.28
N PRO A 265 -33.29 33.13 -14.51
CA PRO A 265 -33.18 34.41 -13.81
C PRO A 265 -34.29 35.37 -14.22
N VAL A 266 -34.68 36.27 -13.33
CA VAL A 266 -35.59 37.38 -13.61
C VAL A 266 -34.77 38.65 -13.60
N ASN A 267 -34.71 39.35 -14.74
CA ASN A 267 -33.91 40.59 -14.85
C ASN A 267 -34.48 41.70 -13.98
N GLU A 268 -33.60 42.54 -13.43
CA GLU A 268 -33.95 43.78 -12.78
C GLU A 268 -34.27 44.81 -13.88
N ILE A 269 -35.41 45.53 -13.75
CA ILE A 269 -35.78 46.59 -14.67
C ILE A 269 -35.76 47.92 -13.94
N ILE A 270 -34.82 48.80 -14.30
CA ILE A 270 -34.68 50.15 -13.81
C ILE A 270 -35.26 51.11 -14.83
N VAL A 271 -36.24 51.92 -14.43
CA VAL A 271 -36.80 53.02 -15.27
C VAL A 271 -36.06 54.30 -14.99
N GLN A 272 -35.44 54.91 -16.00
CA GLN A 272 -34.77 56.18 -15.92
C GLN A 272 -35.63 57.27 -16.58
N GLY A 273 -35.75 58.41 -15.91
CA GLY A 273 -36.47 59.57 -16.39
C GLY A 273 -35.74 60.28 -17.53
N THR A 274 -36.49 60.72 -18.52
CA THR A 274 -36.00 61.53 -19.67
C THR A 274 -36.68 62.88 -19.78
N LYS A 275 -37.67 63.15 -18.88
CA LYS A 275 -38.40 64.44 -18.91
C LYS A 275 -37.50 65.55 -18.48
N GLN A 276 -37.28 66.50 -19.37
CA GLN A 276 -36.52 67.71 -19.01
C GLN A 276 -37.34 68.58 -18.06
N GLN A 277 -36.73 69.06 -17.01
CA GLN A 277 -37.31 70.09 -16.18
C GLN A 277 -37.33 71.37 -16.99
N THR A 278 -38.51 71.82 -17.38
CA THR A 278 -38.67 73.20 -17.89
C THR A 278 -38.48 74.11 -16.69
N VAL A 279 -37.32 74.73 -16.55
CA VAL A 279 -37.10 75.82 -15.61
C VAL A 279 -37.99 76.95 -16.13
N GLU A 280 -39.16 77.20 -15.45
CA GLU A 280 -39.92 78.44 -15.68
C GLU A 280 -39.00 79.62 -15.37
N LYS A 281 -38.77 80.46 -16.40
CA LYS A 281 -38.02 81.70 -16.27
C LYS A 281 -38.70 82.55 -15.23
N PRO A 282 -38.03 82.98 -14.16
CA PRO A 282 -38.65 83.95 -13.25
C PRO A 282 -39.09 85.14 -14.05
N SER A 283 -40.38 85.43 -14.01
CA SER A 283 -40.96 86.62 -14.58
C SER A 283 -40.66 87.84 -13.68
N GLY A 284 -39.44 88.33 -13.78
CA GLY A 284 -38.95 89.60 -13.19
C GLY A 284 -38.71 90.57 -14.32
N ASP A 285 -39.65 91.43 -14.45
CA ASP A 285 -39.65 92.56 -15.40
C ASP A 285 -38.41 93.45 -15.14
N SER A 286 -37.34 93.22 -15.91
CA SER A 286 -36.39 94.33 -16.26
C SER A 286 -35.94 94.03 -17.68
N GLY A 287 -36.14 94.91 -18.61
CA GLY A 287 -35.87 94.79 -20.07
C GLY A 287 -34.45 94.36 -20.46
N ARG A 288 -33.77 93.58 -19.58
CA ARG A 288 -32.47 92.96 -19.80
C ARG A 288 -32.62 91.56 -20.30
N THR A 289 -31.90 91.22 -21.37
CA THR A 289 -31.82 89.85 -21.87
C THR A 289 -30.50 89.25 -21.49
N VAL A 290 -30.45 87.93 -21.09
CA VAL A 290 -29.22 87.18 -20.80
C VAL A 290 -28.45 87.07 -22.13
N VAL A 291 -27.22 87.55 -22.16
CA VAL A 291 -26.27 87.47 -23.27
C VAL A 291 -25.40 86.24 -23.20
N SER A 292 -24.94 85.95 -21.96
CA SER A 292 -24.19 84.71 -21.72
C SER A 292 -24.46 84.16 -20.31
N ARG A 293 -24.32 82.86 -20.14
CA ARG A 293 -24.33 82.14 -18.87
C ARG A 293 -23.14 81.19 -18.83
N GLU A 294 -22.16 81.48 -18.00
CA GLU A 294 -20.95 80.65 -17.85
C GLU A 294 -20.99 79.92 -16.53
N LYS A 295 -20.68 78.63 -16.58
CA LYS A 295 -20.60 77.74 -15.39
C LYS A 295 -19.21 77.78 -14.82
N ASN A 296 -19.08 78.10 -13.56
CA ASN A 296 -17.82 78.14 -12.83
C ASN A 296 -17.89 77.17 -11.65
N TYR A 297 -16.79 76.54 -11.31
CA TYR A 297 -16.67 75.60 -10.18
C TYR A 297 -15.69 76.11 -9.15
N ASP A 298 -15.97 75.83 -7.89
CA ASP A 298 -15.00 76.06 -6.82
C ASP A 298 -13.79 75.15 -6.99
N CYS A 299 -12.60 75.67 -6.70
CA CYS A 299 -11.35 74.93 -6.85
C CYS A 299 -11.09 73.92 -5.70
N ASP A 300 -12.04 73.74 -4.79
CA ASP A 300 -11.93 72.87 -3.62
C ASP A 300 -12.36 71.43 -3.85
N GLY A 301 -12.83 71.07 -5.02
CA GLY A 301 -13.30 69.75 -5.37
C GLY A 301 -14.65 69.33 -4.76
N SER A 302 -15.39 70.28 -4.17
CA SER A 302 -16.71 70.02 -3.54
C SER A 302 -17.81 69.74 -4.53
N GLY A 303 -17.59 70.09 -5.79
CA GLY A 303 -18.62 70.04 -6.86
C GLY A 303 -19.60 71.24 -6.82
N HIS A 304 -19.44 72.16 -5.88
CA HIS A 304 -20.18 73.40 -5.86
C HIS A 304 -19.61 74.39 -6.87
N GLY A 305 -20.45 75.31 -7.29
CA GLY A 305 -20.05 76.32 -8.23
C GLY A 305 -21.13 77.38 -8.40
N TRP A 306 -20.91 78.30 -9.33
CA TRP A 306 -21.87 79.34 -9.65
C TRP A 306 -21.95 79.54 -11.14
N TYR A 307 -23.10 80.08 -11.60
CA TYR A 307 -23.25 80.60 -12.92
C TYR A 307 -22.93 82.09 -12.92
N THR A 308 -22.11 82.56 -13.83
CA THR A 308 -21.95 83.97 -14.18
C THR A 308 -22.93 84.28 -15.31
N ILE A 309 -23.92 85.04 -15.01
CA ILE A 309 -24.99 85.49 -15.95
C ILE A 309 -24.72 86.92 -16.38
N THR A 310 -24.42 87.12 -17.65
CA THR A 310 -24.21 88.48 -18.19
C THR A 310 -25.45 88.88 -18.99
N TYR A 311 -25.89 90.06 -18.73
CA TYR A 311 -27.07 90.66 -19.34
C TYR A 311 -26.67 91.60 -20.45
N SER A 312 -27.67 92.03 -21.35
CA SER A 312 -27.49 92.88 -22.49
C SER A 312 -27.12 94.32 -22.13
N ASP A 313 -27.32 94.74 -20.93
CA ASP A 313 -26.89 96.01 -20.36
C ASP A 313 -25.50 96.07 -19.78
N GLY A 314 -24.78 94.91 -19.82
CA GLY A 314 -23.46 94.73 -19.27
C GLY A 314 -23.42 94.33 -17.80
N SER A 315 -24.55 94.25 -17.09
CA SER A 315 -24.62 93.76 -15.72
C SER A 315 -24.37 92.26 -15.61
N VAL A 316 -23.80 91.88 -14.49
CA VAL A 316 -23.45 90.49 -14.20
C VAL A 316 -24.12 90.05 -12.92
N GLU A 317 -24.74 88.90 -12.89
CA GLU A 317 -25.27 88.27 -11.69
C GLU A 317 -24.61 86.89 -11.50
N TYR A 318 -24.53 86.45 -10.26
CA TYR A 318 -23.98 85.19 -9.86
C TYR A 318 -25.10 84.33 -9.24
N GLU A 319 -25.22 83.10 -9.66
CA GLU A 319 -26.23 82.14 -9.17
C GLU A 319 -25.51 80.86 -8.75
N ASP A 320 -25.56 80.49 -7.49
CA ASP A 320 -24.94 79.25 -6.98
C ASP A 320 -25.73 78.01 -7.38
N PHE A 321 -25.05 76.89 -7.58
CA PHE A 321 -25.65 75.59 -7.86
C PHE A 321 -24.97 74.46 -7.13
#